data_67ab722753a2c678c5d8df7c919099b0
#
_entry.id   67ab722753a2c678c5d8df7c919099b0
#
_cell.length_a   1.000
_cell.length_b   1.000
_cell.length_c   1.000
_cell.angle_alpha   90.00
_cell.angle_beta   90.00
_cell.angle_gamma   90.00
#
_symmetry.space_group_name_H-M   'P 1'
#
loop_
_entity.id
_entity.type
_entity.pdbx_description
1 polymer ?
#
loop_
_entity_poly.entity_id
_entity_poly.type
_entity_poly.pdbx_seq_one_letter_code
_entity_poly.pdbx_strand_id
1 'polypeptide(L)'
;QDLQEAAGQYLVNNDPYRMVQSTFDSPVVHHSLVIERPDTLNYLYPMDSIPEAYNASEHVLKIPPEIAKRLPTGERIGNLHFELLNAAHHMGAANFPADTDGIIRRAPTAIHFDGSGDVFPSITMSAVMDILNIPSDGFDYDLDNNVLRLNDRNGETVRTIPIDDQGRIPVNYFGPFKTFTYIP
;
A
#
# COMPACT_ATOMS: atom_id res chain seq x y z
N GLN A 1 -20.68 38.56 11.56
CA GLN A 1 -20.11 37.81 12.70
C GLN A 1 -20.08 36.32 12.41
N ASP A 2 -21.17 35.73 11.89
CA ASP A 2 -21.29 34.30 11.58
C ASP A 2 -20.34 33.79 10.48
N LEU A 3 -20.02 34.62 9.45
CA LEU A 3 -19.13 34.25 8.37
C LEU A 3 -17.66 34.17 8.78
N GLN A 4 -17.24 35.04 9.70
CA GLN A 4 -15.87 35.02 10.24
C GLN A 4 -15.68 33.82 11.19
N GLU A 5 -16.71 33.49 11.96
CA GLU A 5 -16.69 32.33 12.84
C GLU A 5 -16.71 31.02 12.05
N ALA A 6 -17.53 30.92 11.01
CA ALA A 6 -17.57 29.79 10.09
C ALA A 6 -16.26 29.61 9.32
N ALA A 7 -15.64 30.71 8.84
CA ALA A 7 -14.34 30.68 8.19
C ALA A 7 -13.22 30.24 9.16
N GLY A 8 -13.27 30.73 10.40
CA GLY A 8 -12.36 30.31 11.46
C GLY A 8 -12.47 28.83 11.79
N GLN A 9 -13.70 28.30 11.91
CA GLN A 9 -13.93 26.88 12.13
C GLN A 9 -13.52 26.03 10.93
N TYR A 10 -13.76 26.51 9.70
CA TYR A 10 -13.31 25.82 8.48
C TYR A 10 -11.79 25.71 8.42
N LEU A 11 -11.05 26.78 8.70
CA LEU A 11 -9.59 26.78 8.74
C LEU A 11 -9.06 25.86 9.84
N VAL A 12 -9.66 25.87 11.03
CA VAL A 12 -9.28 25.00 12.14
C VAL A 12 -9.51 23.53 11.80
N ASN A 13 -10.60 23.19 11.12
CA ASN A 13 -10.93 21.80 10.78
C ASN A 13 -10.13 21.26 9.58
N ASN A 14 -9.61 22.16 8.72
CA ASN A 14 -8.80 21.78 7.55
C ASN A 14 -7.31 22.11 7.74
N ASP A 15 -6.85 22.27 8.97
CA ASP A 15 -5.46 22.49 9.28
C ASP A 15 -4.65 21.20 8.98
N PRO A 16 -3.75 21.19 8.00
CA PRO A 16 -2.93 20.03 7.67
C PRO A 16 -2.07 19.56 8.86
N TYR A 17 -1.64 20.46 9.72
CA TYR A 17 -0.89 20.09 10.93
C TYR A 17 -1.69 19.25 11.91
N ARG A 18 -3.00 19.46 12.00
CA ARG A 18 -3.88 18.61 12.84
C ARG A 18 -3.96 17.19 12.31
N MET A 19 -3.99 17.02 11.00
CA MET A 19 -4.02 15.70 10.38
C MET A 19 -2.69 14.97 10.62
N VAL A 20 -1.56 15.66 10.46
CA VAL A 20 -0.24 15.12 10.77
C VAL A 20 -0.15 14.74 12.25
N GLN A 21 -0.56 15.62 13.17
CA GLN A 21 -0.54 15.35 14.60
C GLN A 21 -1.44 14.16 14.97
N SER A 22 -2.66 14.12 14.41
CA SER A 22 -3.59 12.99 14.63
C SER A 22 -3.02 11.67 14.11
N THR A 23 -2.23 11.71 13.04
CA THR A 23 -1.53 10.55 12.51
C THR A 23 -0.44 10.07 13.47
N PHE A 24 0.35 10.97 14.02
CA PHE A 24 1.35 10.64 15.04
C PHE A 24 0.74 10.08 16.33
N ASP A 25 -0.38 10.63 16.76
CA ASP A 25 -1.05 10.24 18.00
C ASP A 25 -1.85 8.94 17.85
N SER A 26 -2.05 8.47 16.62
CA SER A 26 -2.76 7.22 16.35
C SER A 26 -1.84 6.01 16.55
N PRO A 27 -2.31 4.93 17.19
CA PRO A 27 -1.49 3.73 17.42
C PRO A 27 -1.10 3.01 16.13
N VAL A 28 -1.92 3.11 15.08
CA VAL A 28 -1.67 2.49 13.78
C VAL A 28 -2.25 3.34 12.67
N VAL A 29 -1.40 3.83 11.77
CA VAL A 29 -1.81 4.53 10.56
C VAL A 29 -1.06 3.97 9.37
N HIS A 30 -1.82 3.56 8.36
CA HIS A 30 -1.29 3.14 7.08
C HIS A 30 -1.48 4.24 6.05
N HIS A 31 -0.39 4.72 5.47
CA HIS A 31 -0.45 5.66 4.37
C HIS A 31 -0.43 4.93 3.03
N SER A 32 -1.31 5.34 2.12
CA SER A 32 -1.35 4.78 0.78
C SER A 32 -0.42 5.54 -0.17
N LEU A 33 0.25 4.81 -1.03
CA LEU A 33 0.98 5.35 -2.17
C LEU A 33 0.49 4.68 -3.46
N VAL A 34 0.71 5.34 -4.59
CA VAL A 34 0.36 4.80 -5.90
C VAL A 34 1.64 4.67 -6.71
N ILE A 35 1.90 3.48 -7.25
CA ILE A 35 3.07 3.19 -8.09
C ILE A 35 2.58 2.91 -9.50
N GLU A 36 2.89 3.79 -10.44
CA GLU A 36 2.34 3.78 -11.80
C GLU A 36 3.42 3.63 -12.86
N ARG A 37 3.01 3.26 -14.07
CA ARG A 37 3.86 3.29 -15.26
C ARG A 37 4.00 4.72 -15.78
N PRO A 38 5.13 5.07 -16.44
CA PRO A 38 5.43 6.44 -16.87
C PRO A 38 4.39 7.04 -17.82
N ASP A 39 3.71 6.21 -18.60
CA ASP A 39 2.78 6.60 -19.66
C ASP A 39 1.35 6.86 -19.16
N THR A 40 1.06 6.51 -17.90
CA THR A 40 -0.32 6.51 -17.42
C THR A 40 -0.76 7.88 -16.91
N LEU A 41 0.11 8.69 -16.28
CA LEU A 41 -0.27 9.97 -15.65
C LEU A 41 0.91 10.96 -15.64
N ASN A 42 0.80 12.03 -16.43
CA ASN A 42 1.83 13.08 -16.54
C ASN A 42 2.00 13.97 -15.30
N TYR A 43 1.11 13.87 -14.32
CA TYR A 43 1.16 14.69 -13.09
C TYR A 43 1.78 13.96 -11.88
N LEU A 44 2.12 12.70 -12.02
CA LEU A 44 2.86 12.00 -10.97
C LEU A 44 4.31 12.49 -10.97
N TYR A 45 4.81 12.84 -9.81
CA TYR A 45 6.19 13.25 -9.67
C TYR A 45 7.11 12.10 -10.09
N PRO A 46 7.98 12.30 -11.10
CA PRO A 46 9.03 11.33 -11.38
C PRO A 46 9.97 11.35 -10.17
N MET A 47 10.00 10.28 -9.42
CA MET A 47 10.96 10.11 -8.34
C MET A 47 11.89 8.99 -8.76
N ASP A 48 13.10 9.35 -9.12
CA ASP A 48 14.20 8.41 -9.36
C ASP A 48 14.62 7.71 -8.06
N SER A 49 14.18 8.25 -6.92
CA SER A 49 14.42 7.70 -5.60
C SER A 49 13.30 8.11 -4.65
N ILE A 50 12.99 7.26 -3.70
CA ILE A 50 12.16 7.60 -2.56
C ILE A 50 13.00 8.54 -1.67
N PRO A 51 12.48 9.72 -1.26
CA PRO A 51 13.23 10.61 -0.38
C PRO A 51 13.71 9.90 0.89
N GLU A 52 14.90 10.25 1.38
CA GLU A 52 15.47 9.70 2.63
C GLU A 52 14.56 9.85 3.86
N ALA A 53 13.66 10.85 3.84
CA ALA A 53 12.63 11.01 4.86
C ALA A 53 11.68 9.80 4.97
N TYR A 54 11.58 9.03 3.88
CA TYR A 54 11.04 7.69 3.94
C TYR A 54 12.11 6.78 4.50
N ASN A 55 11.99 6.41 5.73
CA ASN A 55 12.79 5.30 6.22
C ASN A 55 12.26 4.02 5.56
N ALA A 56 12.56 3.93 4.27
CA ALA A 56 12.06 2.91 3.36
C ALA A 56 12.33 1.49 3.90
N SER A 57 13.36 1.36 4.72
CA SER A 57 13.76 0.08 5.31
C SER A 57 12.68 -0.59 6.17
N GLU A 58 11.79 0.18 6.79
CA GLU A 58 10.72 -0.37 7.65
C GLU A 58 9.45 -0.75 6.85
N HIS A 59 9.26 -0.13 5.67
CA HIS A 59 8.07 -0.29 4.86
C HIS A 59 8.28 -1.16 3.61
N VAL A 60 9.53 -1.49 3.31
CA VAL A 60 9.92 -2.26 2.14
C VAL A 60 10.05 -3.73 2.48
N LEU A 61 9.45 -4.58 1.65
CA LEU A 61 9.57 -6.03 1.80
C LEU A 61 10.95 -6.50 1.34
N LYS A 62 11.54 -7.39 2.10
CA LYS A 62 12.81 -8.04 1.75
C LYS A 62 12.57 -9.25 0.85
N ILE A 63 12.32 -8.99 -0.42
CA ILE A 63 12.01 -10.00 -1.43
C ILE A 63 13.25 -10.24 -2.31
N PRO A 64 13.60 -11.50 -2.63
CA PRO A 64 14.66 -11.80 -3.58
C PRO A 64 14.40 -11.12 -4.95
N PRO A 65 15.43 -10.54 -5.60
CA PRO A 65 15.26 -9.78 -6.85
C PRO A 65 14.63 -10.58 -7.99
N GLU A 66 14.85 -11.88 -8.04
CA GLU A 66 14.25 -12.78 -9.04
C GLU A 66 12.74 -12.93 -8.85
N ILE A 67 12.25 -12.86 -7.62
CA ILE A 67 10.82 -12.86 -7.30
C ILE A 67 10.24 -11.47 -7.54
N ALA A 68 10.93 -10.41 -7.08
CA ALA A 68 10.48 -9.04 -7.22
C ALA A 68 10.16 -8.67 -8.68
N LYS A 69 10.97 -9.12 -9.63
CA LYS A 69 10.78 -8.89 -11.07
C LYS A 69 9.53 -9.55 -11.67
N ARG A 70 8.96 -10.54 -11.00
CA ARG A 70 7.71 -11.21 -11.42
C ARG A 70 6.46 -10.52 -10.86
N LEU A 71 6.61 -9.71 -9.83
CA LEU A 71 5.51 -8.95 -9.23
C LEU A 71 5.07 -7.80 -10.15
N PRO A 72 3.84 -7.28 -10.00
CA PRO A 72 3.42 -6.07 -10.68
C PRO A 72 4.38 -4.92 -10.42
N THR A 73 4.74 -4.18 -11.46
CA THR A 73 5.81 -3.18 -11.42
C THR A 73 5.30 -1.80 -11.79
N GLY A 74 5.89 -0.76 -11.22
CA GLY A 74 5.74 0.63 -11.61
C GLY A 74 7.03 1.42 -11.43
N GLU A 75 7.13 2.56 -12.12
CA GLU A 75 8.33 3.38 -12.21
C GLU A 75 8.18 4.75 -11.55
N ARG A 76 6.95 5.13 -11.16
CA ARG A 76 6.64 6.44 -10.57
C ARG A 76 5.79 6.26 -9.32
N ILE A 77 6.05 7.09 -8.32
CA ILE A 77 5.29 7.13 -7.08
C ILE A 77 4.48 8.42 -7.03
N GLY A 78 3.19 8.31 -6.75
CA GLY A 78 2.27 9.43 -6.55
C GLY A 78 1.66 9.42 -5.16
N ASN A 79 0.85 10.45 -4.90
CA ASN A 79 0.15 10.68 -3.62
C ASN A 79 1.09 10.92 -2.42
N LEU A 80 2.19 11.64 -2.66
CA LEU A 80 3.19 11.92 -1.65
C LEU A 80 2.87 13.23 -0.92
N HIS A 81 2.33 13.11 0.27
CA HIS A 81 2.31 14.18 1.27
C HIS A 81 3.40 13.86 2.31
N PHE A 82 4.55 14.51 2.19
CA PHE A 82 5.74 14.20 2.99
C PHE A 82 5.48 14.22 4.49
N GLU A 83 4.70 15.19 4.96
CA GLU A 83 4.37 15.35 6.37
C GLU A 83 3.55 14.15 6.89
N LEU A 84 2.58 13.69 6.09
CA LEU A 84 1.75 12.54 6.46
C LEU A 84 2.53 11.24 6.42
N LEU A 85 3.44 11.11 5.48
CA LEU A 85 4.28 9.94 5.37
C LEU A 85 5.25 9.81 6.53
N ASN A 86 5.88 10.91 6.94
CA ASN A 86 6.74 10.92 8.13
C ASN A 86 5.98 10.59 9.42
N ALA A 87 4.67 10.83 9.43
CA ALA A 87 3.81 10.52 10.56
C ALA A 87 3.20 9.11 10.49
N ALA A 88 3.17 8.48 9.32
CA ALA A 88 2.57 7.16 9.14
C ALA A 88 3.45 6.06 9.76
N HIS A 89 2.81 5.09 10.40
CA HIS A 89 3.49 3.93 10.96
C HIS A 89 3.85 2.92 9.87
N HIS A 90 3.02 2.84 8.83
CA HIS A 90 3.18 1.90 7.72
C HIS A 90 2.81 2.54 6.39
N MET A 91 3.34 2.00 5.30
CA MET A 91 2.99 2.36 3.93
C MET A 91 2.56 1.14 3.15
N GLY A 92 1.67 1.35 2.18
CA GLY A 92 1.27 0.30 1.26
C GLY A 92 0.78 0.84 -0.07
N ALA A 93 1.03 0.09 -1.14
CA ALA A 93 0.60 0.45 -2.49
C ALA A 93 -0.92 0.30 -2.65
N ALA A 94 -1.58 1.35 -3.11
CA ALA A 94 -3.03 1.38 -3.37
C ALA A 94 -3.36 1.09 -4.84
N ASN A 95 -2.58 0.23 -5.48
CA ASN A 95 -2.76 -0.15 -6.87
C ASN A 95 -3.68 -1.35 -7.00
N PHE A 96 -4.76 -1.17 -7.77
CA PHE A 96 -5.69 -2.24 -8.13
C PHE A 96 -5.88 -2.25 -9.65
N PRO A 97 -4.92 -2.75 -10.43
CA PRO A 97 -5.02 -2.76 -11.88
C PRO A 97 -6.19 -3.62 -12.32
N ALA A 98 -7.04 -3.04 -13.18
CA ALA A 98 -8.10 -3.77 -13.83
C ALA A 98 -7.56 -4.68 -14.94
N ASP A 99 -8.26 -5.77 -15.20
CA ASP A 99 -8.03 -6.60 -16.38
C ASP A 99 -8.39 -5.78 -17.67
N THR A 100 -8.07 -6.31 -18.83
CA THR A 100 -8.27 -5.62 -20.13
C THR A 100 -9.74 -5.20 -20.41
N ASP A 101 -10.69 -5.82 -19.74
CA ASP A 101 -12.12 -5.51 -19.82
C ASP A 101 -12.59 -4.49 -18.74
N GLY A 102 -11.67 -3.91 -17.98
CA GLY A 102 -11.95 -2.94 -16.93
C GLY A 102 -12.41 -3.52 -15.59
N ILE A 103 -12.46 -4.83 -15.44
CA ILE A 103 -12.90 -5.48 -14.19
C ILE A 103 -11.68 -5.85 -13.34
N ILE A 104 -11.70 -5.50 -12.06
CA ILE A 104 -10.67 -5.89 -11.10
C ILE A 104 -10.97 -7.29 -10.58
N ARG A 105 -10.26 -8.30 -11.05
CA ARG A 105 -10.41 -9.68 -10.58
C ARG A 105 -9.30 -10.15 -9.68
N ARG A 106 -8.21 -9.39 -9.64
CA ARG A 106 -7.02 -9.72 -8.86
C ARG A 106 -6.48 -8.49 -8.17
N ALA A 107 -6.02 -8.66 -6.95
CA ALA A 107 -5.38 -7.62 -6.16
C ALA A 107 -3.90 -7.98 -5.95
N PRO A 108 -2.94 -7.09 -6.21
CA PRO A 108 -1.54 -7.33 -5.91
C PRO A 108 -1.33 -7.56 -4.41
N THR A 109 -0.44 -8.47 -4.05
CA THR A 109 0.07 -8.58 -2.67
C THR A 109 1.15 -7.55 -2.42
N ALA A 110 1.96 -7.26 -3.43
CA ALA A 110 3.02 -6.26 -3.41
C ALA A 110 3.27 -5.70 -4.81
N ILE A 111 3.92 -4.55 -4.87
CA ILE A 111 4.32 -3.85 -6.09
C ILE A 111 5.83 -3.63 -6.06
N HIS A 112 6.50 -4.00 -7.13
CA HIS A 112 7.91 -3.70 -7.35
C HIS A 112 8.06 -2.28 -7.92
N PHE A 113 8.91 -1.47 -7.31
CA PHE A 113 9.25 -0.14 -7.79
C PHE A 113 10.60 -0.18 -8.51
N ASP A 114 10.57 -0.05 -9.84
CA ASP A 114 11.75 -0.19 -10.69
C ASP A 114 12.82 0.87 -10.42
N GLY A 115 12.44 2.06 -9.98
CA GLY A 115 13.38 3.16 -9.74
C GLY A 115 14.44 2.85 -8.69
N SER A 116 14.06 2.20 -7.58
CA SER A 116 14.99 1.80 -6.51
C SER A 116 15.18 0.30 -6.38
N GLY A 117 14.35 -0.50 -7.03
CA GLY A 117 14.31 -1.95 -6.82
C GLY A 117 13.56 -2.40 -5.57
N ASP A 118 12.91 -1.47 -4.89
CA ASP A 118 12.16 -1.74 -3.67
C ASP A 118 10.82 -2.45 -3.96
N VAL A 119 10.36 -3.26 -3.02
CA VAL A 119 9.05 -3.93 -3.09
C VAL A 119 8.17 -3.43 -1.96
N PHE A 120 7.08 -2.77 -2.31
CA PHE A 120 6.10 -2.28 -1.34
C PHE A 120 4.94 -3.27 -1.19
N PRO A 121 4.52 -3.60 0.04
CA PRO A 121 3.28 -4.35 0.22
C PRO A 121 2.11 -3.55 -0.35
N SER A 122 1.05 -4.21 -0.80
CA SER A 122 -0.21 -3.50 -1.01
C SER A 122 -0.73 -2.94 0.32
N ILE A 123 -1.59 -1.90 0.27
CA ILE A 123 -2.15 -1.31 1.48
C ILE A 123 -2.89 -2.36 2.34
N THR A 124 -3.55 -3.32 1.70
CA THR A 124 -4.20 -4.44 2.38
C THR A 124 -3.19 -5.35 3.06
N MET A 125 -2.09 -5.68 2.37
CA MET A 125 -1.05 -6.53 2.95
C MET A 125 -0.27 -5.81 4.05
N SER A 126 -0.07 -4.50 3.94
CA SER A 126 0.48 -3.68 5.01
C SER A 126 -0.36 -3.79 6.30
N ALA A 127 -1.69 -3.71 6.18
CA ALA A 127 -2.58 -3.91 7.32
C ALA A 127 -2.53 -5.36 7.87
N VAL A 128 -2.41 -6.36 6.99
CA VAL A 128 -2.26 -7.77 7.39
C VAL A 128 -0.94 -8.00 8.15
N MET A 129 0.16 -7.39 7.69
CA MET A 129 1.46 -7.45 8.38
C MET A 129 1.33 -6.97 9.82
N ASP A 130 0.64 -5.86 10.02
CA ASP A 130 0.45 -5.27 11.33
C ASP A 130 -0.43 -6.14 12.24
N ILE A 131 -1.61 -6.55 11.74
CA ILE A 131 -2.56 -7.40 12.48
C ILE A 131 -1.95 -8.74 12.89
N LEU A 132 -1.15 -9.35 12.01
CA LEU A 132 -0.54 -10.67 12.24
C LEU A 132 0.91 -10.58 12.72
N ASN A 133 1.45 -9.37 12.93
CA ASN A 133 2.83 -9.11 13.32
C ASN A 133 3.86 -9.78 12.40
N ILE A 134 3.64 -9.68 11.07
CA ILE A 134 4.52 -10.23 10.03
C ILE A 134 5.65 -9.23 9.74
N PRO A 135 6.92 -9.63 9.87
CA PRO A 135 8.05 -8.77 9.55
C PRO A 135 8.21 -8.57 8.03
N SER A 136 9.01 -7.59 7.63
CA SER A 136 9.27 -7.27 6.21
C SER A 136 9.95 -8.41 5.43
N ASP A 137 10.61 -9.34 6.11
CA ASP A 137 11.22 -10.56 5.56
C ASP A 137 10.34 -11.81 5.73
N GLY A 138 9.11 -11.63 6.25
CA GLY A 138 8.17 -12.73 6.48
C GLY A 138 7.35 -13.15 5.25
N PHE A 139 7.62 -12.60 4.06
CA PHE A 139 6.92 -12.94 2.81
C PHE A 139 7.70 -13.98 2.02
N ASP A 140 7.23 -15.21 2.01
CA ASP A 140 7.81 -16.32 1.25
C ASP A 140 6.93 -16.61 0.01
N TYR A 141 7.38 -16.09 -1.15
CA TYR A 141 6.70 -16.26 -2.44
C TYR A 141 7.17 -17.55 -3.14
N ASP A 142 6.29 -18.48 -3.30
CA ASP A 142 6.44 -19.66 -4.15
C ASP A 142 5.55 -19.48 -5.41
N LEU A 143 6.02 -18.63 -6.34
CA LEU A 143 5.26 -18.25 -7.52
C LEU A 143 5.04 -19.42 -8.50
N ASP A 144 5.88 -20.43 -8.46
CA ASP A 144 5.76 -21.61 -9.33
C ASP A 144 4.67 -22.56 -8.84
N ASN A 145 4.40 -22.57 -7.54
CA ASN A 145 3.31 -23.31 -6.93
C ASN A 145 2.09 -22.43 -6.60
N ASN A 146 2.11 -21.16 -6.99
CA ASN A 146 1.03 -20.19 -6.78
C ASN A 146 0.66 -19.99 -5.31
N VAL A 147 1.66 -19.85 -4.44
CA VAL A 147 1.49 -19.74 -2.99
C VAL A 147 2.35 -18.59 -2.44
N LEU A 148 1.75 -17.81 -1.55
CA LEU A 148 2.45 -16.90 -0.64
C LEU A 148 2.27 -17.43 0.78
N ARG A 149 3.38 -17.65 1.49
CA ARG A 149 3.39 -17.94 2.93
C ARG A 149 3.77 -16.67 3.68
N LEU A 150 3.02 -16.35 4.71
CA LEU A 150 3.33 -15.29 5.66
C LEU A 150 3.90 -15.92 6.92
N ASN A 151 5.15 -15.59 7.20
CA ASN A 151 5.88 -16.14 8.33
C ASN A 151 6.03 -15.08 9.42
N ASP A 152 5.93 -15.50 10.67
CA ASP A 152 6.19 -14.66 11.83
C ASP A 152 7.71 -14.43 12.05
N ARG A 153 8.05 -13.71 13.12
CA ARG A 153 9.45 -13.43 13.50
C ARG A 153 10.27 -14.67 13.89
N ASN A 154 9.61 -15.79 14.15
CA ASN A 154 10.25 -17.08 14.44
C ASN A 154 10.45 -17.91 13.19
N GLY A 155 9.96 -17.46 12.03
CA GLY A 155 9.97 -18.18 10.76
C GLY A 155 8.83 -19.22 10.66
N GLU A 156 7.85 -19.20 11.55
CA GLU A 156 6.70 -20.09 11.47
C GLU A 156 5.63 -19.52 10.54
N THR A 157 5.08 -20.36 9.66
CA THR A 157 4.03 -19.94 8.72
C THR A 157 2.71 -19.70 9.45
N VAL A 158 2.31 -18.42 9.54
CA VAL A 158 1.05 -17.99 10.16
C VAL A 158 -0.13 -18.14 9.20
N ARG A 159 0.09 -17.84 7.92
CA ARG A 159 -0.93 -17.92 6.85
C ARG A 159 -0.31 -18.37 5.55
N THR A 160 -1.14 -19.11 4.78
CA THR A 160 -0.85 -19.51 3.39
C THR A 160 -1.95 -18.93 2.50
N ILE A 161 -1.57 -18.18 1.47
CA ILE A 161 -2.47 -17.43 0.61
C ILE A 161 -2.28 -17.94 -0.82
N PRO A 162 -3.34 -18.36 -1.53
CA PRO A 162 -3.25 -18.66 -2.95
C PRO A 162 -3.05 -17.37 -3.74
N ILE A 163 -2.07 -17.39 -4.65
CA ILE A 163 -1.73 -16.27 -5.53
C ILE A 163 -1.58 -16.78 -6.96
N ASP A 164 -1.50 -15.89 -7.93
CA ASP A 164 -1.10 -16.24 -9.27
C ASP A 164 0.44 -16.11 -9.47
N ASP A 165 0.90 -16.36 -10.69
CA ASP A 165 2.31 -16.31 -11.10
C ASP A 165 2.93 -14.90 -11.02
N GLN A 166 2.12 -13.87 -10.75
CA GLN A 166 2.52 -12.48 -10.52
C GLN A 166 2.28 -12.03 -9.06
N GLY A 167 2.05 -12.94 -8.15
CA GLY A 167 1.83 -12.61 -6.74
C GLY A 167 0.51 -11.88 -6.46
N ARG A 168 -0.53 -12.07 -7.29
CA ARG A 168 -1.84 -11.43 -7.11
C ARG A 168 -2.85 -12.39 -6.50
N ILE A 169 -3.68 -11.90 -5.61
CA ILE A 169 -4.76 -12.64 -4.96
C ILE A 169 -6.04 -12.50 -5.80
N PRO A 170 -6.78 -13.57 -6.08
CA PRO A 170 -8.10 -13.45 -6.70
C PRO A 170 -9.07 -12.72 -5.76
N VAL A 171 -9.77 -11.72 -6.30
CA VAL A 171 -10.79 -10.95 -5.56
C VAL A 171 -12.08 -11.76 -5.52
N ASN A 172 -12.59 -12.03 -4.32
CA ASN A 172 -13.86 -12.69 -4.12
C ASN A 172 -14.99 -11.66 -3.96
N TYR A 173 -15.85 -11.56 -4.98
CA TYR A 173 -17.02 -10.70 -4.95
C TYR A 173 -18.21 -11.41 -4.30
N PHE A 174 -18.60 -10.98 -3.10
CA PHE A 174 -19.68 -11.62 -2.31
C PHE A 174 -21.10 -11.23 -2.71
N GLY A 175 -21.32 -10.70 -3.89
CA GLY A 175 -22.68 -10.42 -4.39
C GLY A 175 -22.84 -9.04 -5.02
N PRO A 176 -24.09 -8.67 -5.37
CA PRO A 176 -24.39 -7.40 -6.03
C PRO A 176 -24.22 -6.21 -5.10
N PHE A 177 -24.31 -5.00 -5.66
CA PHE A 177 -24.29 -3.74 -4.93
C PHE A 177 -25.27 -3.78 -3.74
N LYS A 178 -24.84 -3.31 -2.56
CA LYS A 178 -25.56 -3.35 -1.28
C LYS A 178 -25.71 -4.73 -0.61
N THR A 179 -24.91 -5.72 -0.98
CA THR A 179 -24.84 -6.99 -0.23
C THR A 179 -24.41 -6.77 1.23
N PHE A 180 -23.58 -5.77 1.49
CA PHE A 180 -23.20 -5.35 2.84
C PHE A 180 -23.91 -4.05 3.24
N THR A 181 -24.13 -3.87 4.54
CA THR A 181 -24.65 -2.61 5.08
C THR A 181 -23.66 -1.49 4.80
N TYR A 182 -24.10 -0.49 4.06
CA TYR A 182 -23.30 0.69 3.79
C TYR A 182 -23.36 1.62 4.99
N ILE A 183 -22.23 1.92 5.59
CA ILE A 183 -22.09 2.94 6.63
C ILE A 183 -21.57 4.20 5.93
N PRO A 184 -22.39 5.27 5.85
CA PRO A 184 -22.00 6.52 5.17
C PRO A 184 -20.91 7.28 5.93
#